data_5272360897a3fa59020e41820cfb3df8
#
_entry.id   5272360897a3fa59020e41820cfb3df8
#
_cell.length_a   1.000
_cell.length_b   1.000
_cell.length_c   1.000
_cell.angle_alpha   90.00
_cell.angle_beta   90.00
_cell.angle_gamma   90.00
#
_symmetry.space_group_name_H-M   'P 1'
#
loop_
_entity.id
_entity.type
_entity.pdbx_description
1 polymer ?
#
loop_
_entity_poly.entity_id
_entity_poly.type
_entity_poly.pdbx_seq_one_letter_code
_entity_poly.pdbx_strand_id
1 'polypeptide(L)'
;MENKTITDHFRRNIFEAYSHYNAWKVIAYSKSKGVVSEKMAERYVQVQNYHSAFFSLSERAFLISFIMLVLHSFDKDDRSFSLWKIDSEKTELFSLQNESILTELSLVRNKL
;
A
#
# COMPACT_ATOMS: atom_id res chain seq x y z
N MET A 1 0.55 -27.82 -7.52
CA MET A 1 -0.05 -27.43 -6.24
C MET A 1 0.65 -26.26 -5.56
N GLU A 2 1.98 -26.31 -5.41
CA GLU A 2 2.74 -25.22 -4.79
C GLU A 2 2.56 -23.89 -5.53
N ASN A 3 2.61 -23.89 -6.87
CA ASN A 3 2.44 -22.67 -7.68
C ASN A 3 1.07 -22.02 -7.51
N LYS A 4 0.02 -22.84 -7.36
CA LYS A 4 -1.33 -22.33 -7.12
C LYS A 4 -1.43 -21.66 -5.74
N THR A 5 -0.85 -22.28 -4.71
CA THR A 5 -0.85 -21.73 -3.35
C THR A 5 -0.09 -20.40 -3.30
N ILE A 6 1.08 -20.32 -3.93
CA ILE A 6 1.87 -19.08 -4.01
C ILE A 6 1.09 -18.00 -4.75
N THR A 7 0.45 -18.33 -5.87
CA THR A 7 -0.36 -17.41 -6.65
C THR A 7 -1.55 -16.88 -5.84
N ASP A 8 -2.22 -17.76 -5.08
CA ASP A 8 -3.35 -17.37 -4.24
C ASP A 8 -2.91 -16.42 -3.12
N HIS A 9 -1.78 -16.70 -2.46
CA HIS A 9 -1.21 -15.79 -1.46
C HIS A 9 -0.85 -14.45 -2.06
N PHE A 10 -0.27 -14.44 -3.24
CA PHE A 10 0.11 -13.21 -3.92
C PHE A 10 -1.12 -12.38 -4.31
N ARG A 11 -2.18 -13.02 -4.82
CA ARG A 11 -3.45 -12.34 -5.12
C ARG A 11 -4.04 -11.69 -3.89
N ARG A 12 -4.00 -12.39 -2.75
CA ARG A 12 -4.47 -11.85 -1.48
C ARG A 12 -3.65 -10.64 -1.06
N ASN A 13 -2.34 -10.72 -1.18
CA ASN A 13 -1.45 -9.60 -0.84
C ASN A 13 -1.69 -8.38 -1.72
N ILE A 14 -1.91 -8.58 -3.03
CA ILE A 14 -2.26 -7.49 -3.95
C ILE A 14 -3.59 -6.86 -3.55
N PHE A 15 -4.59 -7.67 -3.25
CA PHE A 15 -5.91 -7.19 -2.85
C PHE A 15 -5.81 -6.39 -1.56
N GLU A 16 -5.08 -6.89 -0.58
CA GLU A 16 -4.87 -6.18 0.69
C GLU A 16 -4.12 -4.87 0.48
N ALA A 17 -3.04 -4.88 -0.31
CA ALA A 17 -2.28 -3.67 -0.61
C ALA A 17 -3.15 -2.61 -1.28
N TYR A 18 -3.95 -3.02 -2.27
CA TYR A 18 -4.86 -2.12 -2.98
C TYR A 18 -5.93 -1.56 -2.02
N SER A 19 -6.47 -2.40 -1.15
CA SER A 19 -7.47 -2.00 -0.16
C SER A 19 -6.90 -0.99 0.85
N HIS A 20 -5.68 -1.22 1.34
CA HIS A 20 -5.00 -0.30 2.24
C HIS A 20 -4.68 1.04 1.56
N TYR A 21 -4.25 0.99 0.30
CA TYR A 21 -4.01 2.21 -0.48
C TYR A 21 -5.29 3.03 -0.65
N ASN A 22 -6.39 2.38 -1.01
CA ASN A 22 -7.68 3.06 -1.16
C ASN A 22 -8.17 3.65 0.16
N ALA A 23 -8.03 2.93 1.27
CA ALA A 23 -8.41 3.42 2.59
C ALA A 23 -7.59 4.65 2.99
N TRP A 24 -6.28 4.59 2.77
CA TRP A 24 -5.39 5.73 2.99
C TRP A 24 -5.80 6.93 2.13
N LYS A 25 -6.04 6.69 0.85
CA LYS A 25 -6.40 7.74 -0.11
C LYS A 25 -7.70 8.45 0.30
N VAL A 26 -8.71 7.69 0.72
CA VAL A 26 -9.98 8.25 1.19
C VAL A 26 -9.74 9.19 2.38
N ILE A 27 -8.96 8.78 3.36
CA ILE A 27 -8.67 9.59 4.54
C ILE A 27 -7.81 10.81 4.17
N ALA A 28 -6.73 10.60 3.43
CA ALA A 28 -5.76 11.64 3.10
C ALA A 28 -6.37 12.73 2.20
N TYR A 29 -7.21 12.35 1.25
CA TYR A 29 -7.78 13.29 0.26
C TYR A 29 -9.20 13.74 0.56
N SER A 30 -9.84 13.22 1.61
CA SER A 30 -11.23 13.57 1.94
C SER A 30 -11.41 15.06 2.27
N LYS A 31 -10.35 15.73 2.69
CA LYS A 31 -10.34 17.16 3.01
C LYS A 31 -10.09 18.04 1.78
N SER A 32 -9.74 17.46 0.64
CA SER A 32 -9.36 18.20 -0.55
C SER A 32 -10.57 18.68 -1.33
N LYS A 33 -10.71 19.99 -1.49
CA LYS A 33 -11.80 20.60 -2.27
C LYS A 33 -11.74 20.23 -3.76
N GLY A 34 -10.56 19.85 -4.26
CA GLY A 34 -10.39 19.41 -5.64
C GLY A 34 -10.84 17.98 -5.90
N VAL A 35 -11.03 17.18 -4.85
CA VAL A 35 -11.39 15.75 -4.95
C VAL A 35 -12.86 15.53 -4.57
N VAL A 36 -13.35 16.28 -3.56
CA VAL A 36 -14.74 16.19 -3.09
C VAL A 36 -15.37 17.57 -3.15
N SER A 37 -16.72 17.64 -3.12
CA SER A 37 -17.42 18.93 -3.07
C SER A 37 -17.05 19.69 -1.79
N GLU A 38 -17.12 21.02 -1.84
CA GLU A 38 -16.80 21.87 -0.69
C GLU A 38 -17.60 21.50 0.56
N LYS A 39 -18.89 21.26 0.40
CA LYS A 39 -19.78 20.85 1.50
C LYS A 39 -19.35 19.54 2.12
N MET A 40 -18.98 18.55 1.30
CA MET A 40 -18.52 17.26 1.79
C MET A 40 -17.14 17.36 2.45
N ALA A 41 -16.23 18.18 1.90
CA ALA A 41 -14.92 18.41 2.49
C ALA A 41 -15.03 19.00 3.89
N GLU A 42 -15.91 20.00 4.09
CA GLU A 42 -16.17 20.60 5.41
C GLU A 42 -16.68 19.56 6.40
N ARG A 43 -17.62 18.71 5.97
CA ARG A 43 -18.15 17.64 6.82
C ARG A 43 -17.08 16.64 7.22
N TYR A 44 -16.23 16.23 6.30
CA TYR A 44 -15.12 15.31 6.58
C TYR A 44 -14.11 15.93 7.54
N VAL A 45 -13.80 17.21 7.38
CA VAL A 45 -12.92 17.92 8.32
C VAL A 45 -13.51 17.93 9.72
N GLN A 46 -14.78 18.19 9.88
CA GLN A 46 -15.45 18.18 11.19
C GLN A 46 -15.38 16.80 11.85
N VAL A 47 -15.70 15.74 11.10
CA VAL A 47 -15.64 14.37 11.60
C VAL A 47 -14.21 13.98 11.99
N GLN A 48 -13.25 14.28 11.13
CA GLN A 48 -11.84 13.94 11.38
C GLN A 48 -11.27 14.73 12.56
N ASN A 49 -11.67 15.98 12.73
CA ASN A 49 -11.23 16.78 13.89
C ASN A 49 -11.80 16.25 15.19
N TYR A 50 -13.04 15.75 15.17
CA TYR A 50 -13.66 15.17 16.36
C TYR A 50 -12.96 13.89 16.82
N HIS A 51 -12.49 13.08 15.86
CA HIS A 51 -11.78 11.82 16.11
C HIS A 51 -10.34 11.88 15.56
N SER A 52 -9.63 12.98 15.79
CA SER A 52 -8.34 13.24 15.14
C SER A 52 -7.29 12.16 15.37
N ALA A 53 -7.20 11.63 16.58
CA ALA A 53 -6.24 10.57 16.90
C ALA A 53 -6.52 9.30 16.11
N PHE A 54 -7.79 8.90 16.03
CA PHE A 54 -8.20 7.73 15.26
C PHE A 54 -7.86 7.87 13.78
N PHE A 55 -8.21 8.99 13.16
CA PHE A 55 -7.97 9.20 11.74
C PHE A 55 -6.48 9.34 11.41
N SER A 56 -5.71 10.03 12.25
CA SER A 56 -4.26 10.15 12.06
C SER A 56 -3.56 8.80 12.16
N LEU A 57 -3.91 8.00 13.16
CA LEU A 57 -3.33 6.66 13.34
C LEU A 57 -3.75 5.72 12.23
N SER A 58 -5.02 5.79 11.82
CA SER A 58 -5.53 4.95 10.73
C SER A 58 -4.88 5.29 9.39
N GLU A 59 -4.76 6.57 9.06
CA GLU A 59 -4.08 7.04 7.84
C GLU A 59 -2.65 6.50 7.80
N ARG A 60 -1.92 6.66 8.88
CA ARG A 60 -0.54 6.17 8.98
C ARG A 60 -0.46 4.64 8.87
N ALA A 61 -1.34 3.94 9.57
CA ALA A 61 -1.37 2.47 9.56
C ALA A 61 -1.65 1.92 8.15
N PHE A 62 -2.60 2.50 7.44
CA PHE A 62 -2.92 2.08 6.08
C PHE A 62 -1.76 2.33 5.12
N LEU A 63 -1.09 3.48 5.23
CA LEU A 63 0.06 3.78 4.41
C LEU A 63 1.23 2.82 4.68
N ILE A 64 1.54 2.58 5.95
CA ILE A 64 2.60 1.64 6.35
C ILE A 64 2.29 0.24 5.83
N SER A 65 1.07 -0.24 6.02
CA SER A 65 0.65 -1.56 5.55
C SER A 65 0.75 -1.69 4.04
N PHE A 66 0.35 -0.66 3.30
CA PHE A 66 0.48 -0.64 1.84
C PHE A 66 1.95 -0.77 1.42
N ILE A 67 2.83 0.06 1.99
CA ILE A 67 4.26 0.04 1.68
C ILE A 67 4.88 -1.33 1.98
N MET A 68 4.58 -1.89 3.15
CA MET A 68 5.10 -3.20 3.56
C MET A 68 4.62 -4.31 2.64
N LEU A 69 3.36 -4.29 2.22
CA LEU A 69 2.81 -5.30 1.31
C LEU A 69 3.45 -5.21 -0.08
N VAL A 70 3.65 -4.00 -0.60
CA VAL A 70 4.33 -3.79 -1.89
C VAL A 70 5.77 -4.32 -1.83
N LEU A 71 6.52 -3.94 -0.81
CA LEU A 71 7.91 -4.37 -0.66
C LEU A 71 8.02 -5.87 -0.45
N HIS A 72 7.09 -6.47 0.30
CA HIS A 72 7.05 -7.92 0.50
C HIS A 72 6.87 -8.68 -0.82
N SER A 73 6.12 -8.10 -1.77
CA SER A 73 5.93 -8.70 -3.11
C SER A 73 7.24 -8.85 -3.90
N PHE A 74 8.25 -8.04 -3.58
CA PHE A 74 9.57 -8.09 -4.23
C PHE A 74 10.67 -8.69 -3.34
N ASP A 75 10.30 -9.25 -2.19
CA ASP A 75 11.25 -9.87 -1.27
C ASP A 75 11.79 -11.18 -1.86
N LYS A 76 13.11 -11.32 -1.86
CA LYS A 76 13.81 -12.52 -2.37
C LYS A 76 13.97 -13.61 -1.32
N ASP A 77 13.53 -13.38 -0.08
CA ASP A 77 13.62 -14.38 0.99
C ASP A 77 12.82 -15.64 0.61
N ASP A 78 13.44 -16.80 0.76
CA ASP A 78 12.83 -18.09 0.43
C ASP A 78 11.55 -18.38 1.20
N ARG A 79 11.37 -17.74 2.36
CA ARG A 79 10.19 -17.88 3.20
C ARG A 79 9.02 -17.01 2.75
N SER A 80 9.26 -16.04 1.84
CA SER A 80 8.25 -15.10 1.37
C SER A 80 7.49 -15.62 0.17
N PHE A 81 6.19 -15.31 0.10
CA PHE A 81 5.37 -15.53 -1.08
C PHE A 81 5.46 -14.29 -1.99
N SER A 82 6.53 -14.19 -2.76
CA SER A 82 6.82 -13.01 -3.58
C SER A 82 6.72 -13.31 -5.07
N LEU A 83 6.74 -12.25 -5.88
CA LEU A 83 6.71 -12.34 -7.34
C LEU A 83 7.89 -13.13 -7.90
N TRP A 84 9.04 -13.12 -7.23
CA TRP A 84 10.21 -13.87 -7.67
C TRP A 84 9.97 -15.37 -7.75
N LYS A 85 9.07 -15.90 -6.91
CA LYS A 85 8.70 -17.30 -6.91
C LYS A 85 7.69 -17.67 -7.99
N ILE A 86 6.97 -16.68 -8.54
CA ILE A 86 5.97 -16.88 -9.58
C ILE A 86 6.61 -16.78 -10.96
N ASP A 87 7.33 -15.67 -11.22
CA ASP A 87 7.99 -15.42 -12.50
C ASP A 87 9.20 -14.51 -12.25
N SER A 88 10.38 -15.12 -12.14
CA SER A 88 11.59 -14.38 -11.82
C SER A 88 12.04 -13.44 -12.95
N GLU A 89 11.84 -13.81 -14.21
CA GLU A 89 12.25 -12.99 -15.36
C GLU A 89 11.44 -11.70 -15.45
N LYS A 90 10.12 -11.82 -15.40
CA LYS A 90 9.22 -10.66 -15.44
C LYS A 90 9.38 -9.78 -14.22
N THR A 91 9.61 -10.39 -13.05
CA THR A 91 9.82 -9.66 -11.80
C THR A 91 11.12 -8.86 -11.86
N GLU A 92 12.20 -9.45 -12.39
CA GLU A 92 13.47 -8.74 -12.57
C GLU A 92 13.30 -7.55 -13.49
N LEU A 93 12.66 -7.73 -14.64
CA LEU A 93 12.40 -6.65 -15.59
C LEU A 93 11.58 -5.53 -14.95
N PHE A 94 10.51 -5.88 -14.25
CA PHE A 94 9.65 -4.90 -13.56
C PHE A 94 10.42 -4.15 -12.48
N SER A 95 11.26 -4.85 -11.70
CA SER A 95 12.08 -4.26 -10.65
C SER A 95 13.08 -3.26 -11.22
N LEU A 96 13.72 -3.59 -12.34
CA LEU A 96 14.66 -2.69 -13.00
C LEU A 96 13.96 -1.43 -13.54
N GLN A 97 12.77 -1.60 -14.13
CA GLN A 97 11.99 -0.47 -14.66
C GLN A 97 11.47 0.44 -13.55
N ASN A 98 11.28 -0.06 -12.34
CA ASN A 98 10.73 0.68 -11.21
C ASN A 98 11.72 0.80 -10.03
N GLU A 99 13.02 0.68 -10.31
CA GLU A 99 14.06 0.66 -9.27
C GLU A 99 14.01 1.90 -8.37
N SER A 100 13.84 3.08 -8.96
CA SER A 100 13.81 4.32 -8.17
C SER A 100 12.64 4.34 -7.20
N ILE A 101 11.45 3.89 -7.63
CA ILE A 101 10.25 3.84 -6.79
C ILE A 101 10.46 2.83 -5.65
N LEU A 102 10.96 1.65 -5.97
CA LEU A 102 11.21 0.60 -4.97
C LEU A 102 12.26 1.03 -3.95
N THR A 103 13.31 1.72 -4.40
CA THR A 103 14.33 2.27 -3.52
C THR A 103 13.74 3.32 -2.58
N GLU A 104 12.94 4.23 -3.09
CA GLU A 104 12.26 5.25 -2.28
C GLU A 104 11.35 4.63 -1.24
N LEU A 105 10.55 3.62 -1.62
CA LEU A 105 9.67 2.91 -0.69
C LEU A 105 10.46 2.22 0.43
N SER A 106 11.61 1.62 0.09
CA SER A 106 12.49 1.00 1.09
C SER A 106 13.07 2.02 2.06
N LEU A 107 13.46 3.20 1.56
CA LEU A 107 13.96 4.29 2.40
C LEU A 107 12.87 4.81 3.34
N VAL A 108 11.65 4.96 2.85
CA VAL A 108 10.51 5.38 3.66
C VAL A 108 10.22 4.34 4.74
N ARG A 109 10.21 3.06 4.39
CA ARG A 109 10.02 1.96 5.36
C ARG A 109 11.03 2.04 6.49
N ASN A 110 12.30 2.29 6.17
CA ASN A 110 13.37 2.30 7.17
C ASN A 110 13.27 3.51 8.12
N LYS A 111 12.51 4.54 7.76
CA LYS A 111 12.27 5.72 8.60
C LYS A 111 10.99 5.62 9.44
N LEU A 112 10.18 4.63 9.15
CA LEU A 112 8.96 4.37 9.90
C LEU A 112 9.28 3.57 11.15
#